data_c701d5ebda33412633f21d27fbee9993
#
_entry.id   c701d5ebda33412633f21d27fbee9993
#
_cell.length_a   1.000
_cell.length_b   1.000
_cell.length_c   1.000
_cell.angle_alpha   90.00
_cell.angle_beta   90.00
_cell.angle_gamma   90.00
#
_symmetry.space_group_name_H-M   'P 1'
#
loop_
_entity.id
_entity.type
_entity.pdbx_description
1 polymer ?
#
loop_
_entity_poly.entity_id
_entity_poly.type
_entity_poly.pdbx_seq_one_letter_code
_entity_poly.pdbx_strand_id
1 'polypeptide(L)'
;MPGVLLDRAALIARVKDHVSRELPPEAIRDEGLALQLFGFIPTKFDYEAAEYALLQDQLAGYYEPADGTMYMAGDLGDEEAEATLAHELVHALQDQRWNLQERSKYRPGEGDHSEVVSALAEGDATSAMFDVMIARAAPGTGKTAVDLPDDVFAEQIRAGMNDGPGAGAPHVMRTSLAAPYIYGTLFVHALRRRGGWDAVNRAWDDPPTTTEQILHLDKWLAREPAMAVTAPTFAALGAGWKVADEDSEGELGARIAFEEWMEPKAAADASGGWGGDRGVLVTSGDKAAFAWRVRYDAGKTKDDRAARAYATVTRGLDKTLGPAKVSDPAFVCRERADRGPFALARAGADVVFALGPVSTSASGWASAGDCAQSRKWVRELVGAR
;
A
#
# COMPACT_ATOMS: atom_id res chain seq x y z
N MET A 1 9.43 -30.34 5.01
CA MET A 1 8.25 -29.60 4.53
C MET A 1 7.71 -30.35 3.32
N PRO A 2 6.41 -30.65 3.25
CA PRO A 2 5.78 -31.23 2.07
C PRO A 2 5.66 -30.20 0.95
N GLY A 3 5.71 -30.65 -0.32
CA GLY A 3 5.44 -29.85 -1.50
C GLY A 3 4.40 -30.54 -2.38
N VAL A 4 3.48 -29.79 -2.93
CA VAL A 4 2.37 -30.29 -3.76
C VAL A 4 2.31 -29.49 -5.06
N LEU A 5 2.30 -30.19 -6.20
CA LEU A 5 2.03 -29.60 -7.50
C LEU A 5 0.52 -29.61 -7.75
N LEU A 6 -0.02 -28.47 -8.13
CA LEU A 6 -1.43 -28.28 -8.44
C LEU A 6 -1.59 -27.72 -9.85
N ASP A 7 -2.74 -27.99 -10.48
CA ASP A 7 -3.13 -27.17 -11.62
C ASP A 7 -3.49 -25.74 -11.15
N ARG A 8 -3.45 -24.78 -12.05
CA ARG A 8 -3.68 -23.36 -11.72
C ARG A 8 -5.05 -23.12 -11.10
N ALA A 9 -6.08 -23.82 -11.52
CA ALA A 9 -7.43 -23.66 -10.98
C ALA A 9 -7.51 -24.10 -9.51
N ALA A 10 -6.87 -25.23 -9.18
CA ALA A 10 -6.80 -25.73 -7.82
C ALA A 10 -5.94 -24.82 -6.92
N LEU A 11 -4.82 -24.31 -7.45
CA LEU A 11 -3.95 -23.39 -6.72
C LEU A 11 -4.71 -22.08 -6.37
N ILE A 12 -5.42 -21.50 -7.34
CA ILE A 12 -6.24 -20.30 -7.14
C ILE A 12 -7.36 -20.54 -6.13
N ALA A 13 -8.04 -21.69 -6.22
CA ALA A 13 -9.11 -22.02 -5.28
C ALA A 13 -8.59 -22.05 -3.83
N ARG A 14 -7.37 -22.55 -3.61
CA ARG A 14 -6.75 -22.54 -2.28
C ARG A 14 -6.39 -21.13 -1.80
N VAL A 15 -5.83 -20.29 -2.68
CA VAL A 15 -5.52 -18.89 -2.32
C VAL A 15 -6.79 -18.12 -1.98
N LYS A 16 -7.87 -18.30 -2.74
CA LYS A 16 -9.18 -17.70 -2.41
C LYS A 16 -9.70 -18.16 -1.06
N ASP A 17 -9.58 -19.45 -0.75
CA ASP A 17 -9.94 -19.99 0.54
C ASP A 17 -9.07 -19.42 1.67
N HIS A 18 -7.77 -19.28 1.46
CA HIS A 18 -6.85 -18.63 2.39
C HIS A 18 -7.25 -17.18 2.65
N VAL A 19 -7.38 -16.36 1.61
CA VAL A 19 -7.78 -14.94 1.72
C VAL A 19 -9.13 -14.80 2.44
N SER A 20 -10.13 -15.64 2.12
CA SER A 20 -11.44 -15.59 2.76
C SER A 20 -11.45 -15.97 4.24
N ARG A 21 -10.43 -16.66 4.71
CA ARG A 21 -10.24 -16.98 6.14
C ARG A 21 -9.50 -15.87 6.89
N GLU A 22 -8.58 -15.18 6.23
CA GLU A 22 -7.72 -14.18 6.86
C GLU A 22 -8.33 -12.77 6.79
N LEU A 23 -9.05 -12.42 5.72
CA LEU A 23 -9.64 -11.10 5.52
C LEU A 23 -11.17 -11.13 5.65
N PRO A 24 -11.77 -10.27 6.46
CA PRO A 24 -13.21 -10.11 6.47
C PRO A 24 -13.68 -9.49 5.14
N PRO A 25 -14.82 -9.96 4.57
CA PRO A 25 -15.32 -9.48 3.26
C PRO A 25 -15.56 -7.97 3.22
N GLU A 26 -15.91 -7.37 4.37
CA GLU A 26 -16.06 -5.92 4.50
C GLU A 26 -14.76 -5.16 4.29
N ALA A 27 -13.60 -5.69 4.64
CA ALA A 27 -12.31 -5.01 4.45
C ALA A 27 -12.03 -4.80 2.95
N ILE A 28 -12.19 -5.85 2.13
CA ILE A 28 -11.98 -5.77 0.66
C ILE A 28 -12.98 -4.79 0.03
N ARG A 29 -14.25 -4.86 0.45
CA ARG A 29 -15.30 -3.97 -0.05
C ARG A 29 -15.01 -2.51 0.30
N ASP A 30 -14.61 -2.23 1.54
CA ASP A 30 -14.45 -0.88 2.05
C ASP A 30 -13.17 -0.23 1.48
N GLU A 31 -12.12 -1.00 1.23
CA GLU A 31 -10.96 -0.58 0.47
C GLU A 31 -11.34 -0.20 -0.97
N GLY A 32 -12.07 -1.07 -1.68
CA GLY A 32 -12.58 -0.75 -3.02
C GLY A 32 -13.41 0.53 -3.04
N LEU A 33 -14.24 0.76 -2.01
CA LEU A 33 -15.04 1.98 -1.89
C LEU A 33 -14.17 3.23 -1.66
N ALA A 34 -13.12 3.14 -0.86
CA ALA A 34 -12.16 4.23 -0.66
C ALA A 34 -11.44 4.58 -1.98
N LEU A 35 -10.93 3.59 -2.71
CA LEU A 35 -10.28 3.79 -4.01
C LEU A 35 -11.23 4.40 -5.05
N GLN A 36 -12.51 4.01 -5.05
CA GLN A 36 -13.54 4.63 -5.89
C GLN A 36 -13.79 6.09 -5.51
N LEU A 37 -13.83 6.44 -4.22
CA LEU A 37 -13.98 7.82 -3.74
C LEU A 37 -12.79 8.70 -4.14
N PHE A 38 -11.57 8.19 -4.05
CA PHE A 38 -10.39 8.87 -4.58
C PHE A 38 -10.46 9.06 -6.11
N GLY A 39 -11.07 8.14 -6.82
CA GLY A 39 -11.14 8.11 -8.28
C GLY A 39 -10.01 7.32 -8.92
N PHE A 40 -9.33 6.50 -8.15
CA PHE A 40 -8.24 5.63 -8.61
C PHE A 40 -8.79 4.45 -9.41
N ILE A 41 -10.03 4.04 -9.14
CA ILE A 41 -10.76 3.05 -9.91
C ILE A 41 -12.16 3.58 -10.29
N PRO A 42 -12.78 3.06 -11.37
CA PRO A 42 -14.14 3.45 -11.78
C PRO A 42 -15.19 3.13 -10.70
N THR A 43 -16.27 3.92 -10.63
CA THR A 43 -17.36 3.73 -9.65
C THR A 43 -18.15 2.41 -9.80
N LYS A 44 -18.02 1.73 -10.94
CA LYS A 44 -18.63 0.41 -11.20
C LYS A 44 -17.59 -0.71 -11.29
N PHE A 45 -16.39 -0.44 -10.82
CA PHE A 45 -15.31 -1.42 -10.85
C PHE A 45 -15.54 -2.48 -9.76
N ASP A 46 -15.47 -3.73 -10.15
CA ASP A 46 -15.51 -4.85 -9.21
C ASP A 46 -14.09 -5.09 -8.68
N TYR A 47 -13.80 -4.44 -7.55
CA TYR A 47 -12.49 -4.46 -6.93
C TYR A 47 -12.12 -5.87 -6.46
N GLU A 48 -13.05 -6.58 -5.79
CA GLU A 48 -12.80 -7.92 -5.30
C GLU A 48 -12.48 -8.91 -6.44
N ALA A 49 -13.27 -8.88 -7.52
CA ALA A 49 -13.00 -9.73 -8.67
C ALA A 49 -11.66 -9.40 -9.34
N ALA A 50 -11.30 -8.12 -9.41
CA ALA A 50 -10.02 -7.68 -10.00
C ALA A 50 -8.82 -8.05 -9.13
N GLU A 51 -8.95 -7.95 -7.81
CA GLU A 51 -7.93 -8.37 -6.86
C GLU A 51 -7.62 -9.86 -6.99
N TYR A 52 -8.65 -10.70 -7.00
CA TYR A 52 -8.46 -12.13 -7.24
C TYR A 52 -7.91 -12.46 -8.63
N ALA A 53 -8.28 -11.70 -9.66
CA ALA A 53 -7.71 -11.89 -11.00
C ALA A 53 -6.21 -11.54 -11.02
N LEU A 54 -5.84 -10.44 -10.38
CA LEU A 54 -4.45 -9.99 -10.29
C LEU A 54 -3.58 -11.00 -9.51
N LEU A 55 -4.05 -11.49 -8.38
CA LEU A 55 -3.39 -12.57 -7.63
C LEU A 55 -3.26 -13.84 -8.47
N GLN A 56 -4.32 -14.23 -9.19
CA GLN A 56 -4.30 -15.41 -10.06
C GLN A 56 -3.20 -15.34 -11.12
N ASP A 57 -3.05 -14.18 -11.73
CA ASP A 57 -2.11 -13.98 -12.83
C ASP A 57 -0.65 -14.01 -12.38
N GLN A 58 -0.38 -13.67 -11.13
CA GLN A 58 0.96 -13.65 -10.54
C GLN A 58 1.34 -14.94 -9.79
N LEU A 59 0.37 -15.81 -9.54
CA LEU A 59 0.55 -16.95 -8.67
C LEU A 59 1.32 -18.11 -9.35
N ALA A 60 2.59 -18.25 -9.04
CA ALA A 60 3.43 -19.40 -9.42
C ALA A 60 3.44 -20.48 -8.33
N GLY A 61 3.37 -20.06 -7.07
CA GLY A 61 3.30 -20.91 -5.89
C GLY A 61 3.02 -20.10 -4.65
N TYR A 62 2.83 -20.77 -3.52
CA TYR A 62 2.80 -20.13 -2.21
C TYR A 62 3.07 -21.14 -1.09
N TYR A 63 3.63 -20.66 -0.01
CA TYR A 63 3.73 -21.39 1.25
C TYR A 63 2.46 -21.14 2.08
N GLU A 64 1.79 -22.23 2.53
CA GLU A 64 0.64 -22.15 3.44
C GLU A 64 1.11 -22.41 4.88
N PRO A 65 1.21 -21.39 5.72
CA PRO A 65 1.70 -21.54 7.09
C PRO A 65 0.80 -22.45 7.94
N ALA A 66 -0.52 -22.44 7.69
CA ALA A 66 -1.50 -23.19 8.49
C ALA A 66 -1.29 -24.71 8.43
N ASP A 67 -0.78 -25.22 7.31
CA ASP A 67 -0.49 -26.68 7.17
C ASP A 67 1.01 -26.97 6.91
N GLY A 68 1.85 -25.93 6.84
CA GLY A 68 3.29 -26.04 6.63
C GLY A 68 3.66 -26.63 5.26
N THR A 69 2.82 -26.43 4.25
CA THR A 69 2.94 -27.03 2.91
C THR A 69 3.23 -25.98 1.87
N MET A 70 4.11 -26.30 0.95
CA MET A 70 4.34 -25.51 -0.27
C MET A 70 3.45 -26.01 -1.40
N TYR A 71 2.73 -25.11 -2.01
CA TYR A 71 1.90 -25.37 -3.18
C TYR A 71 2.48 -24.63 -4.39
N MET A 72 2.67 -25.33 -5.51
CA MET A 72 3.23 -24.76 -6.72
C MET A 72 2.37 -25.14 -7.94
N ALA A 73 2.35 -24.27 -8.93
CA ALA A 73 1.72 -24.59 -10.22
C ALA A 73 2.54 -25.67 -10.95
N GLY A 74 1.84 -26.67 -11.48
CA GLY A 74 2.47 -27.81 -12.16
C GLY A 74 2.89 -27.55 -13.61
N ASP A 75 2.62 -26.35 -14.14
CA ASP A 75 2.92 -25.91 -15.51
C ASP A 75 4.11 -24.95 -15.61
N LEU A 76 4.84 -24.72 -14.52
CA LEU A 76 6.03 -23.86 -14.51
C LEU A 76 7.19 -24.48 -15.30
N GLY A 77 7.94 -23.64 -16.00
CA GLY A 77 9.22 -24.03 -16.57
C GLY A 77 10.28 -24.23 -15.46
N ASP A 78 11.34 -24.99 -15.75
CA ASP A 78 12.36 -25.35 -14.75
C ASP A 78 12.98 -24.14 -14.05
N GLU A 79 13.25 -23.05 -14.77
CA GLU A 79 13.84 -21.83 -14.19
C GLU A 79 12.87 -21.10 -13.27
N GLU A 80 11.62 -20.99 -13.68
CA GLU A 80 10.56 -20.36 -12.91
C GLU A 80 10.23 -21.21 -11.67
N ALA A 81 10.15 -22.53 -11.81
CA ALA A 81 9.92 -23.44 -10.70
C ALA A 81 11.03 -23.35 -9.64
N GLU A 82 12.31 -23.28 -10.06
CA GLU A 82 13.45 -23.12 -9.14
C GLU A 82 13.42 -21.78 -8.42
N ALA A 83 13.13 -20.70 -9.14
CA ALA A 83 13.02 -19.35 -8.57
C ALA A 83 11.87 -19.29 -7.56
N THR A 84 10.67 -19.76 -7.94
CA THR A 84 9.51 -19.84 -7.05
C THR A 84 9.79 -20.69 -5.82
N LEU A 85 10.40 -21.88 -6.01
CA LEU A 85 10.78 -22.73 -4.90
C LEU A 85 11.72 -22.05 -3.91
N ALA A 86 12.73 -21.32 -4.42
CA ALA A 86 13.67 -20.60 -3.58
C ALA A 86 12.97 -19.51 -2.75
N HIS A 87 12.03 -18.78 -3.37
CA HIS A 87 11.22 -17.73 -2.73
C HIS A 87 10.36 -18.33 -1.60
N GLU A 88 9.56 -19.35 -1.91
CA GLU A 88 8.63 -19.96 -0.96
C GLU A 88 9.34 -20.68 0.19
N LEU A 89 10.54 -21.24 -0.04
CA LEU A 89 11.36 -21.81 1.01
C LEU A 89 11.78 -20.78 2.07
N VAL A 90 11.98 -19.52 1.67
CA VAL A 90 12.28 -18.45 2.61
C VAL A 90 11.06 -18.15 3.48
N HIS A 91 9.85 -18.07 2.91
CA HIS A 91 8.62 -17.90 3.70
C HIS A 91 8.43 -19.03 4.72
N ALA A 92 8.73 -20.27 4.35
CA ALA A 92 8.70 -21.39 5.28
C ALA A 92 9.74 -21.25 6.43
N LEU A 93 10.94 -20.70 6.14
CA LEU A 93 11.95 -20.43 7.18
C LEU A 93 11.54 -19.24 8.07
N GLN A 94 10.96 -18.20 7.50
CA GLN A 94 10.41 -17.05 8.23
C GLN A 94 9.32 -17.50 9.21
N ASP A 95 8.41 -18.35 8.75
CA ASP A 95 7.34 -18.88 9.59
C ASP A 95 7.89 -19.74 10.73
N GLN A 96 8.77 -20.69 10.43
CA GLN A 96 9.38 -21.58 11.44
C GLN A 96 10.16 -20.82 12.51
N ARG A 97 10.79 -19.70 12.15
CA ARG A 97 11.65 -18.97 13.07
C ARG A 97 10.96 -17.81 13.77
N TRP A 98 10.11 -17.08 13.06
CA TRP A 98 9.52 -15.84 13.54
C TRP A 98 7.99 -15.84 13.52
N ASN A 99 7.36 -17.00 13.21
CA ASN A 99 5.90 -17.16 13.19
C ASN A 99 5.24 -16.15 12.21
N LEU A 100 5.58 -16.28 10.92
CA LEU A 100 5.07 -15.39 9.87
C LEU A 100 3.55 -15.36 9.87
N GLN A 101 2.88 -16.51 10.07
CA GLN A 101 1.42 -16.59 10.14
C GLN A 101 0.83 -15.64 11.18
N GLU A 102 1.41 -15.54 12.38
CA GLU A 102 0.89 -14.64 13.41
C GLU A 102 1.16 -13.16 13.09
N ARG A 103 2.31 -12.87 12.47
CA ARG A 103 2.72 -11.53 12.10
C ARG A 103 1.89 -10.97 10.94
N SER A 104 1.51 -11.83 9.99
CA SER A 104 0.73 -11.44 8.80
C SER A 104 -0.78 -11.38 9.05
N LYS A 105 -1.27 -11.74 10.24
CA LYS A 105 -2.70 -11.66 10.55
C LYS A 105 -3.25 -10.26 10.34
N TYR A 106 -4.35 -10.19 9.62
CA TYR A 106 -5.11 -8.95 9.47
C TYR A 106 -5.51 -8.36 10.82
N ARG A 107 -5.23 -7.08 11.01
CA ARG A 107 -5.60 -6.30 12.18
C ARG A 107 -6.20 -4.98 11.73
N PRO A 108 -7.48 -4.73 12.01
CA PRO A 108 -8.11 -3.46 11.65
C PRO A 108 -7.33 -2.27 12.20
N GLY A 109 -7.10 -1.26 11.38
CA GLY A 109 -6.40 -0.05 11.77
C GLY A 109 -4.87 -0.13 11.79
N GLU A 110 -4.28 -1.26 11.36
CA GLU A 110 -2.83 -1.50 11.34
C GLU A 110 -2.28 -1.70 9.92
N GLY A 111 -2.86 -1.05 8.90
CA GLY A 111 -2.46 -1.21 7.49
C GLY A 111 -0.99 -0.92 7.24
N ASP A 112 -0.47 0.19 7.74
CA ASP A 112 0.98 0.50 7.64
C ASP A 112 1.87 -0.60 8.24
N HIS A 113 1.45 -1.18 9.39
CA HIS A 113 2.18 -2.29 10.00
C HIS A 113 2.07 -3.58 9.17
N SER A 114 0.91 -3.88 8.62
CA SER A 114 0.71 -5.05 7.75
C SER A 114 1.59 -4.96 6.51
N GLU A 115 1.69 -3.77 5.92
CA GLU A 115 2.56 -3.51 4.77
C GLU A 115 4.06 -3.64 5.13
N VAL A 116 4.46 -3.26 6.34
CA VAL A 116 5.83 -3.50 6.85
C VAL A 116 6.15 -4.99 6.90
N VAL A 117 5.25 -5.81 7.46
CA VAL A 117 5.44 -7.26 7.54
C VAL A 117 5.56 -7.86 6.14
N SER A 118 4.67 -7.46 5.24
CA SER A 118 4.70 -7.88 3.84
C SER A 118 6.02 -7.47 3.17
N ALA A 119 6.44 -6.21 3.28
CA ALA A 119 7.68 -5.73 2.67
C ALA A 119 8.93 -6.44 3.21
N LEU A 120 8.99 -6.72 4.52
CA LEU A 120 10.12 -7.47 5.09
C LEU A 120 10.13 -8.92 4.60
N ALA A 121 8.98 -9.58 4.56
CA ALA A 121 8.86 -10.97 4.13
C ALA A 121 9.19 -11.14 2.65
N GLU A 122 8.57 -10.33 1.80
CA GLU A 122 8.75 -10.39 0.35
C GLU A 122 10.16 -9.94 -0.07
N GLY A 123 10.70 -8.91 0.60
CA GLY A 123 12.06 -8.44 0.32
C GLY A 123 13.14 -9.46 0.64
N ASP A 124 13.00 -10.16 1.76
CA ASP A 124 13.90 -11.23 2.19
C ASP A 124 13.83 -12.42 1.22
N ALA A 125 12.63 -12.89 0.88
CA ALA A 125 12.41 -13.99 -0.05
C ALA A 125 12.88 -13.66 -1.48
N THR A 126 12.55 -12.47 -1.98
CA THR A 126 12.97 -11.99 -3.30
C THR A 126 14.48 -11.83 -3.41
N SER A 127 15.12 -11.28 -2.37
CA SER A 127 16.58 -11.14 -2.34
C SER A 127 17.31 -12.48 -2.37
N ALA A 128 16.79 -13.50 -1.68
CA ALA A 128 17.34 -14.86 -1.72
C ALA A 128 17.08 -15.56 -3.06
N MET A 129 15.88 -15.40 -3.62
CA MET A 129 15.53 -15.89 -4.95
C MET A 129 16.50 -15.35 -6.01
N PHE A 130 16.78 -14.05 -6.00
CA PHE A 130 17.74 -13.45 -6.93
C PHE A 130 19.16 -14.00 -6.75
N ASP A 131 19.59 -14.33 -5.52
CA ASP A 131 20.89 -14.99 -5.31
C ASP A 131 20.94 -16.35 -6.03
N VAL A 132 19.86 -17.14 -5.95
CA VAL A 132 19.77 -18.44 -6.66
C VAL A 132 19.82 -18.24 -8.18
N MET A 133 19.03 -17.30 -8.71
CA MET A 133 19.01 -16.99 -10.15
C MET A 133 20.39 -16.51 -10.65
N ILE A 134 21.09 -15.66 -9.91
CA ILE A 134 22.44 -15.17 -10.26
C ILE A 134 23.47 -16.29 -10.20
N ALA A 135 23.42 -17.15 -9.17
CA ALA A 135 24.31 -18.29 -9.06
C ALA A 135 24.16 -19.27 -10.23
N ARG A 136 22.92 -19.43 -10.73
CA ARG A 136 22.62 -20.25 -11.92
C ARG A 136 23.12 -19.59 -13.21
N ALA A 137 22.86 -18.29 -13.40
CA ALA A 137 23.24 -17.55 -14.60
C ALA A 137 24.76 -17.34 -14.71
N ALA A 138 25.47 -17.24 -13.58
CA ALA A 138 26.89 -16.96 -13.52
C ALA A 138 27.62 -17.86 -12.49
N PRO A 139 27.65 -19.19 -12.73
CA PRO A 139 28.19 -20.16 -11.76
C PRO A 139 29.67 -19.89 -11.46
N GLY A 140 30.04 -20.02 -10.19
CA GLY A 140 31.45 -19.87 -9.73
C GLY A 140 31.94 -18.43 -9.63
N THR A 141 31.11 -17.40 -9.94
CA THR A 141 31.50 -15.99 -9.79
C THR A 141 31.44 -15.50 -8.34
N GLY A 142 30.67 -16.15 -7.48
CA GLY A 142 30.40 -15.71 -6.11
C GLY A 142 29.56 -14.45 -6.01
N LYS A 143 28.99 -13.96 -7.12
CA LYS A 143 28.10 -12.79 -7.13
C LYS A 143 26.74 -13.11 -6.52
N THR A 144 26.17 -12.13 -5.87
CA THR A 144 24.87 -12.16 -5.23
C THR A 144 24.03 -10.95 -5.68
N ALA A 145 22.76 -10.90 -5.28
CA ALA A 145 21.86 -9.80 -5.62
C ALA A 145 22.42 -8.43 -5.18
N VAL A 146 23.08 -8.34 -4.03
CA VAL A 146 23.61 -7.07 -3.52
C VAL A 146 24.82 -6.52 -4.28
N ASP A 147 25.39 -7.29 -5.20
CA ASP A 147 26.45 -6.83 -6.10
C ASP A 147 25.92 -6.10 -7.35
N LEU A 148 24.61 -6.13 -7.57
CA LEU A 148 23.95 -5.44 -8.66
C LEU A 148 23.33 -4.13 -8.19
N PRO A 149 23.12 -3.15 -9.09
CA PRO A 149 22.42 -1.91 -8.75
C PRO A 149 20.97 -2.16 -8.39
N ASP A 150 20.45 -1.43 -7.40
CA ASP A 150 19.10 -1.61 -6.88
C ASP A 150 18.00 -1.28 -7.91
N ASP A 151 18.23 -0.35 -8.81
CA ASP A 151 17.32 0.04 -9.88
C ASP A 151 17.06 -1.11 -10.87
N VAL A 152 18.04 -1.99 -11.10
CA VAL A 152 17.87 -3.18 -11.96
C VAL A 152 16.74 -4.07 -11.43
N PHE A 153 16.71 -4.32 -10.12
CA PHE A 153 15.65 -5.15 -9.49
C PHE A 153 14.30 -4.46 -9.50
N ALA A 154 14.28 -3.18 -9.11
CA ALA A 154 13.04 -2.40 -9.10
C ALA A 154 12.42 -2.31 -10.49
N GLU A 155 13.23 -2.11 -11.54
CA GLU A 155 12.75 -2.09 -12.92
C GLU A 155 12.28 -3.46 -13.39
N GLN A 156 12.98 -4.54 -13.04
CA GLN A 156 12.58 -5.90 -13.41
C GLN A 156 11.24 -6.29 -12.78
N ILE A 157 11.03 -5.98 -11.49
CA ILE A 157 9.76 -6.25 -10.80
C ILE A 157 8.64 -5.42 -11.44
N ARG A 158 8.86 -4.13 -11.68
CA ARG A 158 7.86 -3.27 -12.36
C ARG A 158 7.53 -3.75 -13.77
N ALA A 159 8.52 -4.19 -14.54
CA ALA A 159 8.31 -4.72 -15.88
C ALA A 159 7.45 -5.99 -15.83
N GLY A 160 7.72 -6.91 -14.90
CA GLY A 160 6.91 -8.10 -14.68
C GLY A 160 5.43 -7.77 -14.41
N MET A 161 5.17 -6.74 -13.60
CA MET A 161 3.80 -6.28 -13.28
C MET A 161 3.13 -5.53 -14.44
N ASN A 162 3.89 -4.83 -15.29
CA ASN A 162 3.34 -4.04 -16.39
C ASN A 162 3.14 -4.84 -17.67
N ASP A 163 3.99 -5.83 -17.92
CA ASP A 163 3.99 -6.64 -19.14
C ASP A 163 3.37 -8.03 -18.92
N GLY A 164 3.08 -8.39 -17.68
CA GLY A 164 2.47 -9.65 -17.27
C GLY A 164 0.96 -9.68 -17.49
N PRO A 165 0.32 -10.81 -17.15
CA PRO A 165 -1.14 -10.99 -17.30
C PRO A 165 -1.96 -9.91 -16.56
N GLY A 166 -1.51 -9.41 -15.42
CA GLY A 166 -2.14 -8.34 -14.63
C GLY A 166 -2.01 -6.91 -15.21
N ALA A 167 -1.38 -6.73 -16.38
CA ALA A 167 -1.11 -5.41 -16.98
C ALA A 167 -2.37 -4.55 -17.21
N GLY A 168 -3.54 -5.17 -17.31
CA GLY A 168 -4.83 -4.49 -17.47
C GLY A 168 -5.46 -3.97 -16.18
N ALA A 169 -4.94 -4.34 -15.02
CA ALA A 169 -5.44 -3.86 -13.74
C ALA A 169 -5.16 -2.36 -13.54
N PRO A 170 -5.96 -1.63 -12.74
CA PRO A 170 -5.69 -0.24 -12.39
C PRO A 170 -4.28 -0.02 -11.86
N HIS A 171 -3.71 1.15 -12.13
CA HIS A 171 -2.33 1.47 -11.75
C HIS A 171 -2.12 1.33 -10.22
N VAL A 172 -3.03 1.84 -9.40
CA VAL A 172 -2.95 1.72 -7.93
C VAL A 172 -2.82 0.27 -7.49
N MET A 173 -3.63 -0.65 -8.05
CA MET A 173 -3.61 -2.08 -7.66
C MET A 173 -2.27 -2.74 -8.02
N ARG A 174 -1.77 -2.49 -9.25
CA ARG A 174 -0.47 -3.02 -9.67
C ARG A 174 0.69 -2.48 -8.84
N THR A 175 0.64 -1.19 -8.50
CA THR A 175 1.66 -0.53 -7.69
C THR A 175 1.64 -1.04 -6.26
N SER A 176 0.46 -1.21 -5.65
CA SER A 176 0.31 -1.78 -4.31
C SER A 176 0.84 -3.21 -4.26
N LEU A 177 0.48 -4.05 -5.24
CA LEU A 177 0.96 -5.43 -5.31
C LEU A 177 2.50 -5.52 -5.48
N ALA A 178 3.11 -4.62 -6.25
CA ALA A 178 4.55 -4.61 -6.49
C ALA A 178 5.36 -4.02 -5.33
N ALA A 179 4.76 -3.16 -4.52
CA ALA A 179 5.44 -2.36 -3.52
C ALA A 179 6.22 -3.17 -2.48
N PRO A 180 5.67 -4.22 -1.84
CA PRO A 180 6.39 -5.06 -0.89
C PRO A 180 7.65 -5.67 -1.49
N TYR A 181 7.55 -6.18 -2.71
CA TYR A 181 8.67 -6.78 -3.43
C TYR A 181 9.77 -5.76 -3.73
N ILE A 182 9.41 -4.58 -4.24
CA ILE A 182 10.37 -3.54 -4.60
C ILE A 182 11.03 -2.95 -3.36
N TYR A 183 10.23 -2.37 -2.46
CA TYR A 183 10.77 -1.61 -1.32
C TYR A 183 11.32 -2.52 -0.23
N GLY A 184 10.75 -3.70 -0.05
CA GLY A 184 11.28 -4.74 0.81
C GLY A 184 12.66 -5.24 0.34
N THR A 185 12.82 -5.52 -0.97
CA THR A 185 14.12 -5.92 -1.54
C THR A 185 15.16 -4.82 -1.36
N LEU A 186 14.81 -3.55 -1.60
CA LEU A 186 15.73 -2.43 -1.41
C LEU A 186 16.18 -2.30 0.06
N PHE A 187 15.26 -2.44 1.00
CA PHE A 187 15.55 -2.45 2.44
C PHE A 187 16.45 -3.62 2.82
N VAL A 188 16.13 -4.83 2.40
CA VAL A 188 16.93 -6.05 2.67
C VAL A 188 18.33 -5.93 2.03
N HIS A 189 18.45 -5.41 0.81
CA HIS A 189 19.76 -5.18 0.17
C HIS A 189 20.60 -4.16 0.97
N ALA A 190 19.98 -3.10 1.47
CA ALA A 190 20.68 -2.12 2.31
C ALA A 190 21.18 -2.75 3.62
N LEU A 191 20.41 -3.67 4.23
CA LEU A 191 20.84 -4.45 5.39
C LEU A 191 21.97 -5.43 5.05
N ARG A 192 21.82 -6.19 3.95
CA ARG A 192 22.80 -7.18 3.51
C ARG A 192 24.17 -6.55 3.19
N ARG A 193 24.19 -5.36 2.57
CA ARG A 193 25.44 -4.60 2.34
C ARG A 193 26.12 -4.14 3.63
N ARG A 194 25.36 -3.99 4.73
CA ARG A 194 25.90 -3.60 6.05
C ARG A 194 26.41 -4.75 6.89
N GLY A 195 25.79 -5.91 6.80
CA GLY A 195 26.14 -7.02 7.70
C GLY A 195 25.61 -8.39 7.27
N GLY A 196 25.44 -8.60 5.97
CA GLY A 196 25.00 -9.88 5.42
C GLY A 196 23.60 -10.30 5.91
N TRP A 197 23.33 -11.57 5.81
CA TRP A 197 22.07 -12.16 6.29
C TRP A 197 21.86 -12.01 7.81
N ASP A 198 22.93 -11.86 8.59
CA ASP A 198 22.80 -11.58 10.03
C ASP A 198 22.13 -10.21 10.30
N ALA A 199 22.32 -9.23 9.42
CA ALA A 199 21.63 -7.96 9.54
C ALA A 199 20.13 -8.08 9.20
N VAL A 200 19.77 -8.91 8.23
CA VAL A 200 18.38 -9.23 7.91
C VAL A 200 17.71 -9.99 9.06
N ASN A 201 18.38 -11.02 9.61
CA ASN A 201 17.88 -11.75 10.78
C ASN A 201 17.60 -10.80 11.97
N ARG A 202 18.47 -9.81 12.21
CA ARG A 202 18.22 -8.80 13.25
C ARG A 202 16.99 -7.93 12.97
N ALA A 203 16.71 -7.63 11.71
CA ALA A 203 15.49 -6.90 11.35
C ALA A 203 14.23 -7.75 11.57
N TRP A 204 14.33 -9.07 11.50
CA TRP A 204 13.24 -9.96 11.91
C TRP A 204 13.08 -10.04 13.44
N ASP A 205 14.18 -10.01 14.19
CA ASP A 205 14.16 -10.05 15.67
C ASP A 205 13.65 -8.71 16.26
N ASP A 206 13.91 -7.58 15.60
CA ASP A 206 13.49 -6.22 15.99
C ASP A 206 13.00 -5.47 14.73
N PRO A 207 11.77 -5.77 14.26
CA PRO A 207 11.31 -5.35 12.94
C PRO A 207 11.05 -3.82 12.84
N PRO A 208 11.08 -3.29 11.62
CA PRO A 208 10.48 -1.97 11.35
C PRO A 208 9.03 -1.94 11.84
N THR A 209 8.56 -0.76 12.21
CA THR A 209 7.19 -0.54 12.73
C THR A 209 6.35 0.32 11.80
N THR A 210 6.97 0.93 10.79
CA THR A 210 6.30 1.77 9.77
C THR A 210 6.92 1.54 8.41
N THR A 211 6.17 1.75 7.35
CA THR A 211 6.71 1.73 5.99
C THR A 211 7.72 2.85 5.74
N GLU A 212 7.66 3.96 6.51
CA GLU A 212 8.70 4.98 6.50
C GLU A 212 10.06 4.39 6.87
N GLN A 213 10.12 3.47 7.83
CA GLN A 213 11.37 2.79 8.22
C GLN A 213 11.85 1.81 7.14
N ILE A 214 10.95 1.23 6.35
CA ILE A 214 11.30 0.42 5.16
C ILE A 214 11.91 1.31 4.07
N LEU A 215 11.31 2.47 3.81
CA LEU A 215 11.77 3.41 2.78
C LEU A 215 13.06 4.14 3.18
N HIS A 216 13.27 4.35 4.49
CA HIS A 216 14.37 5.13 5.06
C HIS A 216 15.09 4.34 6.15
N LEU A 217 16.14 3.58 5.77
CA LEU A 217 16.90 2.73 6.69
C LEU A 217 17.44 3.47 7.91
N ASP A 218 17.81 4.75 7.78
CA ASP A 218 18.28 5.58 8.87
C ASP A 218 17.20 5.82 9.94
N LYS A 219 15.93 5.90 9.56
CA LYS A 219 14.80 6.00 10.50
C LYS A 219 14.60 4.69 11.29
N TRP A 220 14.73 3.54 10.64
CA TRP A 220 14.73 2.25 11.35
C TRP A 220 15.91 2.14 12.33
N LEU A 221 17.11 2.49 11.89
CA LEU A 221 18.30 2.48 12.76
C LEU A 221 18.17 3.43 13.95
N ALA A 222 17.49 4.57 13.78
CA ALA A 222 17.19 5.52 14.84
C ALA A 222 15.99 5.11 15.72
N ARG A 223 15.23 4.05 15.34
CA ARG A 223 13.98 3.65 15.98
C ARG A 223 12.96 4.80 16.07
N GLU A 224 12.87 5.59 14.99
CA GLU A 224 11.94 6.72 14.93
C GLU A 224 10.49 6.20 14.89
N PRO A 225 9.65 6.50 15.90
CA PRO A 225 8.28 5.99 15.93
C PRO A 225 7.35 6.85 15.08
N ALA A 226 6.24 6.27 14.60
CA ALA A 226 5.15 7.06 14.04
C ALA A 226 4.58 8.03 15.08
N MET A 227 4.21 9.23 14.64
CA MET A 227 3.43 10.17 15.42
C MET A 227 1.98 9.70 15.54
N ALA A 228 1.41 9.77 16.74
CA ALA A 228 -0.01 9.51 16.90
C ALA A 228 -0.85 10.56 16.16
N VAL A 229 -1.74 10.11 15.29
CA VAL A 229 -2.72 10.93 14.58
C VAL A 229 -4.11 10.54 15.02
N THR A 230 -4.88 11.51 15.51
CA THR A 230 -6.28 11.28 15.90
C THR A 230 -7.12 11.03 14.64
N ALA A 231 -7.96 10.01 14.70
CA ALA A 231 -8.89 9.68 13.63
C ALA A 231 -9.74 10.90 13.23
N PRO A 232 -9.95 11.13 11.92
CA PRO A 232 -10.84 12.15 11.42
C PRO A 232 -12.26 12.02 11.96
N THR A 233 -12.84 13.12 12.48
CA THR A 233 -14.25 13.17 12.91
C THR A 233 -15.16 13.54 11.74
N PHE A 234 -16.46 13.32 11.87
CA PHE A 234 -17.43 13.48 10.77
C PHE A 234 -18.76 14.10 11.19
N ALA A 235 -18.80 14.80 12.31
CA ALA A 235 -20.02 15.46 12.81
C ALA A 235 -20.57 16.52 11.82
N ALA A 236 -19.68 17.18 11.06
CA ALA A 236 -20.06 18.13 10.02
C ALA A 236 -20.87 17.51 8.86
N LEU A 237 -20.86 16.18 8.70
CA LEU A 237 -21.67 15.48 7.71
C LEU A 237 -23.13 15.30 8.18
N GLY A 238 -23.41 15.50 9.48
CA GLY A 238 -24.74 15.34 10.08
C GLY A 238 -24.94 14.01 10.78
N ALA A 239 -26.18 13.72 11.15
CA ALA A 239 -26.53 12.50 11.87
C ALA A 239 -26.61 11.26 10.94
N GLY A 240 -26.44 10.07 11.51
CA GLY A 240 -26.65 8.78 10.83
C GLY A 240 -25.40 8.20 10.17
N TRP A 241 -24.26 8.88 10.20
CA TRP A 241 -22.99 8.35 9.72
C TRP A 241 -22.36 7.41 10.73
N LYS A 242 -21.70 6.37 10.22
CA LYS A 242 -20.96 5.38 11.00
C LYS A 242 -19.62 5.13 10.35
N VAL A 243 -18.63 4.81 11.15
CA VAL A 243 -17.34 4.31 10.66
C VAL A 243 -17.57 2.96 9.98
N ALA A 244 -17.15 2.82 8.74
CA ALA A 244 -17.09 1.57 8.02
C ALA A 244 -15.69 0.98 8.14
N ASP A 245 -14.66 1.83 7.97
CA ASP A 245 -13.26 1.45 8.11
C ASP A 245 -12.45 2.61 8.71
N GLU A 246 -11.40 2.28 9.45
CA GLU A 246 -10.40 3.23 9.97
C GLU A 246 -9.04 2.60 9.90
N ASP A 247 -8.09 3.23 9.18
CA ASP A 247 -6.76 2.67 8.99
C ASP A 247 -5.65 3.73 8.89
N SER A 248 -4.41 3.25 8.89
CA SER A 248 -3.18 4.00 8.62
C SER A 248 -2.51 3.45 7.36
N GLU A 249 -2.22 4.34 6.41
CA GLU A 249 -1.65 3.98 5.11
C GLU A 249 -0.11 3.94 5.10
N GLY A 250 0.51 4.64 6.04
CA GLY A 250 1.96 4.81 6.08
C GLY A 250 2.52 5.73 4.99
N GLU A 251 3.84 5.90 4.98
CA GLU A 251 4.52 6.66 3.92
C GLU A 251 4.38 5.98 2.56
N LEU A 252 4.44 4.64 2.54
CA LEU A 252 4.35 3.87 1.29
C LEU A 252 2.96 3.97 0.67
N GLY A 253 1.89 3.79 1.44
CA GLY A 253 0.52 3.96 0.95
C GLY A 253 0.25 5.40 0.48
N ALA A 254 0.75 6.41 1.22
CA ALA A 254 0.69 7.81 0.78
C ALA A 254 1.41 8.03 -0.55
N ARG A 255 2.58 7.43 -0.74
CA ARG A 255 3.35 7.50 -1.98
C ARG A 255 2.59 6.87 -3.14
N ILE A 256 2.04 5.67 -2.97
CA ILE A 256 1.25 4.97 -3.99
C ILE A 256 0.03 5.81 -4.38
N ALA A 257 -0.73 6.33 -3.40
CA ALA A 257 -1.86 7.20 -3.66
C ALA A 257 -1.48 8.46 -4.45
N PHE A 258 -0.32 9.06 -4.16
CA PHE A 258 0.13 10.26 -4.86
C PHE A 258 0.64 9.96 -6.28
N GLU A 259 1.13 8.77 -6.56
CA GLU A 259 1.51 8.33 -7.91
C GLU A 259 0.32 8.30 -8.88
N GLU A 260 -0.93 8.23 -8.39
CA GLU A 260 -2.13 8.38 -9.20
C GLU A 260 -2.32 9.81 -9.77
N TRP A 261 -1.65 10.80 -9.19
CA TRP A 261 -1.80 12.21 -9.59
C TRP A 261 -0.50 12.83 -10.11
N MET A 262 0.65 12.16 -9.95
CA MET A 262 1.94 12.72 -10.33
C MET A 262 2.98 11.64 -10.60
N GLU A 263 4.09 12.05 -11.21
CA GLU A 263 5.21 11.16 -11.47
C GLU A 263 5.81 10.59 -10.17
N PRO A 264 6.36 9.35 -10.18
CA PRO A 264 6.85 8.66 -8.98
C PRO A 264 7.84 9.46 -8.13
N LYS A 265 8.73 10.24 -8.75
CA LYS A 265 9.66 11.10 -8.02
C LYS A 265 8.95 12.21 -7.26
N ALA A 266 7.94 12.84 -7.85
CA ALA A 266 7.18 13.90 -7.21
C ALA A 266 6.30 13.33 -6.08
N ALA A 267 5.77 12.11 -6.25
CA ALA A 267 5.02 11.39 -5.23
C ALA A 267 5.92 11.05 -4.03
N ALA A 268 7.12 10.53 -4.26
CA ALA A 268 8.11 10.27 -3.22
C ALA A 268 8.53 11.56 -2.47
N ASP A 269 8.72 12.68 -3.20
CA ASP A 269 9.04 13.97 -2.57
C ASP A 269 7.84 14.53 -1.75
N ALA A 270 6.59 14.22 -2.14
CA ALA A 270 5.39 14.68 -1.46
C ALA A 270 5.01 13.79 -0.24
N SER A 271 5.26 12.49 -0.28
CA SER A 271 5.08 11.59 0.86
C SER A 271 6.23 11.70 1.87
N GLY A 272 7.42 12.03 1.39
CA GLY A 272 8.64 12.06 2.20
C GLY A 272 8.56 12.99 3.42
N GLY A 273 8.93 12.44 4.57
CA GLY A 273 8.76 13.08 5.87
C GLY A 273 7.34 12.94 6.41
N TRP A 274 6.63 11.93 5.97
CA TRP A 274 5.50 11.39 6.69
C TRP A 274 5.92 11.09 8.14
N GLY A 275 5.08 11.44 9.10
CA GLY A 275 5.34 11.14 10.50
C GLY A 275 4.21 10.32 11.10
N GLY A 276 3.06 10.32 10.45
CA GLY A 276 1.89 9.53 10.87
C GLY A 276 0.66 9.90 10.06
N ASP A 277 -0.30 9.02 10.00
CA ASP A 277 -1.58 9.28 9.35
C ASP A 277 -2.74 8.49 9.97
N ARG A 278 -3.95 8.89 9.61
CA ARG A 278 -5.17 8.14 9.87
C ARG A 278 -6.23 8.47 8.83
N GLY A 279 -6.75 7.43 8.18
CA GLY A 279 -7.90 7.47 7.28
C GLY A 279 -9.16 6.98 7.97
N VAL A 280 -10.33 7.50 7.60
CA VAL A 280 -11.65 7.01 8.07
C VAL A 280 -12.61 7.01 6.90
N LEU A 281 -13.13 5.84 6.58
CA LEU A 281 -14.27 5.66 5.69
C LEU A 281 -15.54 5.67 6.52
N VAL A 282 -16.52 6.51 6.13
CA VAL A 282 -17.79 6.60 6.81
C VAL A 282 -18.95 6.39 5.84
N THR A 283 -20.01 5.73 6.32
CA THR A 283 -21.21 5.43 5.53
C THR A 283 -22.48 5.85 6.25
N SER A 284 -23.54 6.15 5.47
CA SER A 284 -24.89 6.46 5.99
C SER A 284 -25.93 6.07 4.95
N GLY A 285 -26.56 4.88 5.11
CA GLY A 285 -27.42 4.28 4.10
C GLY A 285 -26.66 4.01 2.80
N ASP A 286 -27.09 4.64 1.70
CA ASP A 286 -26.43 4.59 0.39
C ASP A 286 -25.34 5.65 0.20
N LYS A 287 -24.93 6.34 1.26
CA LYS A 287 -23.93 7.41 1.16
C LYS A 287 -22.60 6.95 1.73
N ALA A 288 -21.52 7.43 1.12
CA ALA A 288 -20.16 7.24 1.57
C ALA A 288 -19.37 8.56 1.56
N ALA A 289 -18.41 8.67 2.46
CA ALA A 289 -17.43 9.75 2.49
C ALA A 289 -16.14 9.23 3.15
N PHE A 290 -15.00 9.84 2.80
CA PHE A 290 -13.70 9.47 3.32
C PHE A 290 -12.92 10.71 3.75
N ALA A 291 -12.26 10.63 4.89
CA ALA A 291 -11.30 11.63 5.32
C ALA A 291 -9.98 11.00 5.68
N TRP A 292 -8.88 11.64 5.27
CA TRP A 292 -7.53 11.19 5.56
C TRP A 292 -6.68 12.35 6.06
N ARG A 293 -6.04 12.18 7.21
CA ARG A 293 -5.13 13.15 7.81
C ARG A 293 -3.73 12.58 7.77
N VAL A 294 -2.85 13.25 7.08
CA VAL A 294 -1.41 12.94 7.02
C VAL A 294 -0.66 14.01 7.79
N ARG A 295 0.08 13.61 8.81
CA ARG A 295 0.96 14.46 9.60
C ARG A 295 2.39 14.32 9.13
N TYR A 296 3.06 15.44 8.93
CA TYR A 296 4.44 15.49 8.50
C TYR A 296 5.38 15.82 9.66
N ASP A 297 6.60 15.30 9.60
CA ASP A 297 7.66 15.61 10.54
C ASP A 297 7.96 17.11 10.58
N ALA A 298 8.31 17.60 11.76
CA ALA A 298 8.90 18.90 11.90
C ALA A 298 10.30 18.88 11.27
N GLY A 299 10.46 19.53 10.13
CA GLY A 299 11.75 19.61 9.46
C GLY A 299 12.84 20.19 10.39
N LYS A 300 14.06 19.64 10.30
CA LYS A 300 15.25 20.12 11.06
C LYS A 300 15.66 21.55 10.68
N THR A 301 15.06 22.12 9.65
CA THR A 301 15.29 23.46 9.11
C THR A 301 13.94 24.15 8.89
N LYS A 302 13.93 25.39 8.37
CA LYS A 302 12.69 26.12 7.97
C LYS A 302 11.88 25.41 6.85
N ASP A 303 12.12 24.14 6.64
CA ASP A 303 11.47 23.32 5.62
C ASP A 303 10.10 22.86 6.12
N ASP A 304 9.06 23.49 5.60
CA ASP A 304 7.66 23.13 5.86
C ASP A 304 7.26 21.99 4.91
N ARG A 305 7.46 20.74 5.36
CA ARG A 305 7.16 19.52 4.58
C ARG A 305 5.69 19.44 4.21
N ALA A 306 4.79 19.75 5.15
CA ALA A 306 3.35 19.79 4.89
C ALA A 306 2.98 20.82 3.81
N ALA A 307 3.64 21.99 3.81
CA ALA A 307 3.39 23.00 2.76
C ALA A 307 3.85 22.51 1.38
N ARG A 308 5.00 21.82 1.30
CA ARG A 308 5.48 21.27 0.02
C ARG A 308 4.57 20.15 -0.48
N ALA A 309 4.20 19.23 0.42
CA ALA A 309 3.28 18.14 0.10
C ALA A 309 1.94 18.71 -0.40
N TYR A 310 1.32 19.62 0.35
CA TYR A 310 0.08 20.28 -0.03
C TYR A 310 0.16 20.94 -1.42
N ALA A 311 1.24 21.71 -1.67
CA ALA A 311 1.42 22.39 -2.94
C ALA A 311 1.65 21.41 -4.11
N THR A 312 2.40 20.33 -3.88
CA THR A 312 2.69 19.31 -4.90
C THR A 312 1.45 18.47 -5.22
N VAL A 313 0.71 18.03 -4.19
CA VAL A 313 -0.55 17.30 -4.36
C VAL A 313 -1.60 18.21 -5.05
N THR A 314 -1.70 19.49 -4.68
CA THR A 314 -2.62 20.44 -5.35
C THR A 314 -2.34 20.50 -6.85
N ARG A 315 -1.06 20.62 -7.26
CA ARG A 315 -0.68 20.64 -8.68
C ARG A 315 -0.99 19.32 -9.41
N GLY A 316 -0.79 18.18 -8.74
CA GLY A 316 -1.17 16.87 -9.26
C GLY A 316 -2.67 16.77 -9.51
N LEU A 317 -3.46 17.16 -8.51
CA LEU A 317 -4.91 17.19 -8.61
C LEU A 317 -5.43 18.17 -9.70
N ASP A 318 -4.77 19.33 -9.91
CA ASP A 318 -5.13 20.25 -11.00
C ASP A 318 -4.95 19.61 -12.38
N LYS A 319 -3.91 18.79 -12.55
CA LYS A 319 -3.67 18.06 -13.82
C LYS A 319 -4.68 16.93 -14.04
N THR A 320 -5.00 16.18 -12.99
CA THR A 320 -5.80 14.95 -13.09
C THR A 320 -7.31 15.22 -13.00
N LEU A 321 -7.73 16.10 -12.09
CA LEU A 321 -9.14 16.40 -11.82
C LEU A 321 -9.59 17.76 -12.34
N GLY A 322 -8.68 18.52 -12.93
CA GLY A 322 -8.93 19.90 -13.37
C GLY A 322 -8.81 20.93 -12.24
N PRO A 323 -8.99 22.23 -12.57
CA PRO A 323 -8.79 23.32 -11.64
C PRO A 323 -9.79 23.29 -10.49
N ALA A 324 -9.35 23.73 -9.31
CA ALA A 324 -10.20 23.82 -8.14
C ALA A 324 -11.34 24.83 -8.34
N LYS A 325 -12.58 24.49 -7.96
CA LYS A 325 -13.72 25.40 -7.91
C LYS A 325 -13.57 26.42 -6.80
N VAL A 326 -12.96 26.02 -5.69
CA VAL A 326 -12.63 26.88 -4.56
C VAL A 326 -11.15 26.73 -4.27
N SER A 327 -10.41 27.84 -4.19
CA SER A 327 -8.97 27.84 -3.95
C SER A 327 -8.59 28.98 -3.01
N ASP A 328 -8.09 28.62 -1.84
CA ASP A 328 -7.48 29.49 -0.84
C ASP A 328 -6.05 29.00 -0.54
N PRO A 329 -5.19 29.76 0.13
CA PRO A 329 -3.80 29.37 0.39
C PRO A 329 -3.60 28.03 1.13
N ALA A 330 -4.60 27.60 1.89
CA ALA A 330 -4.56 26.38 2.69
C ALA A 330 -5.77 25.45 2.47
N PHE A 331 -6.57 25.69 1.43
CA PHE A 331 -7.75 24.89 1.11
C PHE A 331 -8.06 24.96 -0.37
N VAL A 332 -8.19 23.81 -1.01
CA VAL A 332 -8.71 23.70 -2.37
C VAL A 332 -9.83 22.67 -2.40
N CYS A 333 -10.82 22.88 -3.27
CA CYS A 333 -11.94 21.94 -3.45
C CYS A 333 -12.39 21.88 -4.90
N ARG A 334 -12.66 20.67 -5.38
CA ARG A 334 -13.19 20.34 -6.70
C ARG A 334 -14.51 19.62 -6.54
N GLU A 335 -15.51 19.97 -7.35
CA GLU A 335 -16.77 19.23 -7.39
C GLU A 335 -16.73 18.21 -8.52
N ARG A 336 -17.02 16.97 -8.20
CA ARG A 336 -17.12 15.83 -9.12
C ARG A 336 -18.57 15.34 -9.10
N ALA A 337 -19.19 15.27 -10.27
CA ALA A 337 -20.61 14.93 -10.38
C ALA A 337 -20.94 13.52 -9.87
N ASP A 338 -20.05 12.58 -10.10
CA ASP A 338 -20.20 11.16 -9.81
C ASP A 338 -19.53 10.70 -8.50
N ARG A 339 -18.65 11.51 -7.89
CA ARG A 339 -17.87 11.14 -6.68
C ARG A 339 -17.95 12.17 -5.56
N GLY A 340 -18.78 13.18 -5.72
CA GLY A 340 -18.88 14.28 -4.75
C GLY A 340 -17.64 15.16 -4.70
N PRO A 341 -17.60 16.13 -3.78
CA PRO A 341 -16.49 17.05 -3.66
C PRO A 341 -15.20 16.32 -3.25
N PHE A 342 -14.08 16.84 -3.74
CA PHE A 342 -12.72 16.47 -3.33
C PHE A 342 -12.05 17.71 -2.74
N ALA A 343 -11.88 17.74 -1.44
CA ALA A 343 -11.21 18.82 -0.75
C ALA A 343 -9.84 18.38 -0.23
N LEU A 344 -8.86 19.29 -0.34
CA LEU A 344 -7.53 19.18 0.22
C LEU A 344 -7.26 20.43 1.04
N ALA A 345 -6.74 20.24 2.25
CA ALA A 345 -6.38 21.36 3.13
C ALA A 345 -5.06 21.12 3.84
N ARG A 346 -4.45 22.22 4.33
CA ARG A 346 -3.27 22.17 5.18
C ARG A 346 -3.54 22.96 6.47
N ALA A 347 -3.15 22.36 7.61
CA ALA A 347 -3.18 23.03 8.91
C ALA A 347 -1.94 22.65 9.74
N GLY A 348 -1.00 23.60 9.85
CA GLY A 348 0.29 23.32 10.52
C GLY A 348 1.05 22.22 9.80
N ALA A 349 1.37 21.14 10.52
CA ALA A 349 2.06 19.96 9.99
C ALA A 349 1.12 18.95 9.29
N ASP A 350 -0.18 19.16 9.30
CA ASP A 350 -1.15 18.23 8.75
C ASP A 350 -1.59 18.64 7.34
N VAL A 351 -1.68 17.65 6.45
CA VAL A 351 -2.40 17.71 5.18
C VAL A 351 -3.64 16.83 5.29
N VAL A 352 -4.81 17.36 4.96
CA VAL A 352 -6.10 16.69 5.18
C VAL A 352 -6.85 16.58 3.86
N PHE A 353 -7.28 15.37 3.55
CA PHE A 353 -8.17 15.04 2.45
C PHE A 353 -9.59 14.85 2.99
N ALA A 354 -10.58 15.35 2.26
CA ALA A 354 -11.99 15.11 2.55
C ALA A 354 -12.74 14.87 1.23
N LEU A 355 -13.25 13.66 1.06
CA LEU A 355 -13.86 13.14 -0.17
C LEU A 355 -15.33 12.81 0.08
N GLY A 356 -16.19 13.24 -0.84
CA GLY A 356 -17.64 13.07 -0.68
C GLY A 356 -18.28 14.15 0.20
N PRO A 357 -19.53 13.94 0.67
CA PRO A 357 -20.31 12.71 0.52
C PRO A 357 -20.80 12.46 -0.91
N VAL A 358 -20.98 11.17 -1.20
CA VAL A 358 -21.52 10.67 -2.46
C VAL A 358 -22.65 9.69 -2.18
N SER A 359 -23.69 9.62 -3.02
CA SER A 359 -24.66 8.53 -3.04
C SER A 359 -24.16 7.43 -3.97
N THR A 360 -24.17 6.20 -3.48
CA THR A 360 -23.67 4.99 -4.19
C THR A 360 -24.82 4.08 -4.61
N SER A 361 -25.94 4.63 -5.06
CA SER A 361 -27.12 3.87 -5.44
C SER A 361 -26.89 2.94 -6.62
N ALA A 362 -27.73 1.92 -6.76
CA ALA A 362 -27.68 0.96 -7.89
C ALA A 362 -27.83 1.63 -9.27
N SER A 363 -28.48 2.81 -9.34
CA SER A 363 -28.59 3.59 -10.57
C SER A 363 -27.32 4.31 -10.97
N GLY A 364 -26.33 4.39 -10.10
CA GLY A 364 -25.04 5.06 -10.28
C GLY A 364 -24.70 5.97 -9.12
N TRP A 365 -23.47 6.45 -9.14
CA TRP A 365 -22.96 7.37 -8.14
C TRP A 365 -23.33 8.82 -8.50
N ALA A 366 -23.67 9.60 -7.47
CA ALA A 366 -23.97 11.02 -7.62
C ALA A 366 -23.45 11.80 -6.42
N SER A 367 -22.99 13.03 -6.66
CA SER A 367 -22.58 13.92 -5.57
C SER A 367 -23.74 14.14 -4.60
N ALA A 368 -23.49 13.96 -3.30
CA ALA A 368 -24.42 14.20 -2.21
C ALA A 368 -23.97 15.38 -1.32
N GLY A 369 -22.94 16.13 -1.75
CA GLY A 369 -22.40 17.29 -1.07
C GLY A 369 -21.78 18.29 -2.03
N ASP A 370 -21.24 19.37 -1.48
CA ASP A 370 -20.58 20.45 -2.21
C ASP A 370 -19.32 20.94 -1.48
N CYS A 371 -18.57 21.86 -2.12
CA CYS A 371 -17.38 22.46 -1.54
C CYS A 371 -17.64 23.30 -0.26
N ALA A 372 -18.86 23.81 -0.06
CA ALA A 372 -19.21 24.54 1.16
C ALA A 372 -19.35 23.59 2.35
N GLN A 373 -19.94 22.41 2.15
CA GLN A 373 -20.00 21.34 3.15
C GLN A 373 -18.60 20.80 3.45
N SER A 374 -17.79 20.51 2.42
CA SER A 374 -16.40 20.04 2.59
C SER A 374 -15.56 21.03 3.39
N ARG A 375 -15.74 22.33 3.19
CA ARG A 375 -15.06 23.37 3.97
C ARG A 375 -15.44 23.33 5.45
N LYS A 376 -16.70 23.04 5.79
CA LYS A 376 -17.12 22.86 7.19
C LYS A 376 -16.49 21.62 7.78
N TRP A 377 -16.50 20.53 7.05
CA TRP A 377 -15.90 19.28 7.48
C TRP A 377 -14.39 19.40 7.68
N VAL A 378 -13.67 19.97 6.73
CA VAL A 378 -12.23 20.23 6.86
C VAL A 378 -11.90 21.09 8.10
N ARG A 379 -12.73 22.13 8.40
CA ARG A 379 -12.52 22.93 9.63
C ARG A 379 -12.66 22.10 10.91
N GLU A 380 -13.59 21.15 10.96
CA GLU A 380 -13.72 20.20 12.05
C GLU A 380 -12.45 19.33 12.12
N LEU A 381 -12.03 18.75 10.99
CA LEU A 381 -10.86 17.87 10.91
C LEU A 381 -9.57 18.56 11.38
N VAL A 382 -9.32 19.80 11.01
CA VAL A 382 -8.12 20.55 11.42
C VAL A 382 -8.25 21.16 12.83
N GLY A 383 -9.46 21.33 13.34
CA GLY A 383 -9.73 21.84 14.68
C GLY A 383 -9.72 20.78 15.79
N ALA A 384 -9.88 19.51 15.45
CA ALA A 384 -9.77 18.38 16.36
C ALA A 384 -8.30 18.12 16.71
N ARG A 385 -7.85 18.63 17.86
CA ARG A 385 -6.49 18.44 18.41
C ARG A 385 -6.49 17.35 19.47
#